data_cf2d73c3c47b8c83444c91c18335e111
#
_entry.id   cf2d73c3c47b8c83444c91c18335e111
#
_cell.length_a   1.000
_cell.length_b   1.000
_cell.length_c   1.000
_cell.angle_alpha   90.00
_cell.angle_beta   90.00
_cell.angle_gamma   90.00
#
_symmetry.space_group_name_H-M   'P 1'
#
loop_
_entity.id
_entity.type
_entity.pdbx_description
1 polymer ?
#
loop_
_entity_poly.entity_id
_entity_poly.type
_entity_poly.pdbx_seq_one_letter_code
_entity_poly.pdbx_strand_id
1 'polypeptide(L)'
;MIKRIATAVVLIPIVLLLVLKAPLYVLSIVAAAVALLAIAEFLKLVTHYAVEPMTLSTYIFVVLFFIFVTFASSGRTPLVETTAMLYGIVVTAALASFVFMTEAMRRTNLKTAYPAAAASTFAFGYIAIPMALLVAIRQQPAGAIWTIFTLLAVWSGDIFAYFVGKAMGRHRMSPEISPKKTWEGAIASIVASIIIGTLWIHSAPGISSTLLRIGLIDRRDGMFGLEQPQLWPILILSAVVNIAAQLGDLVESLIKRGAGVKDSGTILPGHGGMLDRIDALLFAVPVVWAYGAWRLMQ
;
A
#
# COMPACT_ATOMS: atom_id res chain seq x y z
N MET A 1 10.15 23.36 -4.04
CA MET A 1 8.80 23.19 -4.60
C MET A 1 8.85 22.63 -6.02
N ILE A 2 9.55 23.22 -6.96
CA ILE A 2 9.58 22.82 -8.38
C ILE A 2 9.92 21.32 -8.58
N LYS A 3 10.97 20.79 -7.91
CA LYS A 3 11.35 19.37 -8.02
C LYS A 3 10.22 18.42 -7.58
N ARG A 4 9.44 18.78 -6.54
CA ARG A 4 8.32 17.95 -6.06
C ARG A 4 7.16 17.93 -7.06
N ILE A 5 6.81 19.09 -7.62
CA ILE A 5 5.75 19.17 -8.63
C ILE A 5 6.17 18.38 -9.89
N ALA A 6 7.40 18.53 -10.34
CA ALA A 6 7.92 17.82 -11.52
C ALA A 6 7.86 16.30 -11.33
N THR A 7 8.28 15.78 -10.17
CA THR A 7 8.20 14.32 -9.89
C THR A 7 6.75 13.83 -9.84
N ALA A 8 5.83 14.58 -9.21
CA ALA A 8 4.42 14.20 -9.16
C ALA A 8 3.76 14.19 -10.56
N VAL A 9 4.05 15.20 -11.38
CA VAL A 9 3.55 15.30 -12.78
C VAL A 9 4.02 14.13 -13.64
N VAL A 10 5.18 13.56 -13.36
CA VAL A 10 5.70 12.39 -14.09
C VAL A 10 5.18 11.09 -13.50
N LEU A 11 5.21 10.94 -12.17
CA LEU A 11 4.84 9.68 -11.51
C LEU A 11 3.34 9.37 -11.59
N ILE A 12 2.47 10.35 -11.45
CA ILE A 12 1.01 10.13 -11.48
C ILE A 12 0.57 9.52 -12.82
N PRO A 13 0.91 10.07 -14.00
CA PRO A 13 0.58 9.43 -15.27
C PRO A 13 1.17 8.02 -15.42
N ILE A 14 2.41 7.79 -14.98
CA ILE A 14 3.04 6.47 -15.04
C ILE A 14 2.25 5.46 -14.19
N VAL A 15 1.91 5.81 -12.96
CA VAL A 15 1.11 4.94 -12.07
C VAL A 15 -0.27 4.67 -12.67
N LEU A 16 -0.93 5.69 -13.21
CA LEU A 16 -2.24 5.51 -13.86
C LEU A 16 -2.14 4.61 -15.08
N LEU A 17 -1.13 4.76 -15.94
CA LEU A 17 -0.91 3.88 -17.09
C LEU A 17 -0.61 2.44 -16.65
N LEU A 18 0.19 2.25 -15.62
CA LEU A 18 0.45 0.92 -15.04
C LEU A 18 -0.84 0.29 -14.53
N VAL A 19 -1.66 1.02 -13.80
CA VAL A 19 -2.93 0.51 -13.27
C VAL A 19 -3.93 0.20 -14.37
N LEU A 20 -4.03 1.03 -15.40
CA LEU A 20 -5.05 0.90 -16.45
C LEU A 20 -4.65 -0.09 -17.55
N LYS A 21 -3.37 -0.12 -17.95
CA LYS A 21 -2.91 -0.80 -19.17
C LYS A 21 -1.96 -1.96 -18.92
N ALA A 22 -1.19 -1.95 -17.82
CA ALA A 22 -0.18 -2.97 -17.65
C ALA A 22 -0.80 -4.36 -17.43
N PRO A 23 -0.27 -5.40 -18.08
CA PRO A 23 -0.59 -6.78 -17.72
C PRO A 23 -0.26 -7.05 -16.25
N LEU A 24 -1.00 -7.94 -15.59
CA LEU A 24 -0.84 -8.23 -14.16
C LEU A 24 0.60 -8.63 -13.78
N TYR A 25 1.30 -9.40 -14.65
CA TYR A 25 2.70 -9.76 -14.38
C TYR A 25 3.63 -8.55 -14.35
N VAL A 26 3.40 -7.53 -15.21
CA VAL A 26 4.18 -6.29 -15.19
C VAL A 26 3.90 -5.51 -13.89
N LEU A 27 2.64 -5.40 -13.50
CA LEU A 27 2.26 -4.76 -12.25
C LEU A 27 2.88 -5.49 -11.04
N SER A 28 2.89 -6.84 -11.06
CA SER A 28 3.52 -7.66 -10.03
C SER A 28 5.03 -7.42 -9.94
N ILE A 29 5.73 -7.33 -11.08
CA ILE A 29 7.16 -7.01 -11.12
C ILE A 29 7.44 -5.62 -10.57
N VAL A 30 6.64 -4.62 -10.96
CA VAL A 30 6.78 -3.25 -10.45
C VAL A 30 6.50 -3.20 -8.95
N ALA A 31 5.43 -3.85 -8.49
CA ALA A 31 5.11 -3.94 -7.06
C ALA A 31 6.23 -4.64 -6.26
N ALA A 32 6.82 -5.70 -6.80
CA ALA A 32 7.97 -6.38 -6.20
C ALA A 32 9.19 -5.45 -6.11
N ALA A 33 9.49 -4.71 -7.18
CA ALA A 33 10.61 -3.76 -7.18
C ALA A 33 10.40 -2.63 -6.15
N VAL A 34 9.20 -2.06 -6.08
CA VAL A 34 8.83 -1.04 -5.08
C VAL A 34 8.93 -1.62 -3.66
N ALA A 35 8.43 -2.84 -3.44
CA ALA A 35 8.52 -3.53 -2.14
C ALA A 35 9.99 -3.77 -1.74
N LEU A 36 10.83 -4.25 -2.64
CA LEU A 36 12.25 -4.50 -2.36
C LEU A 36 13.01 -3.20 -2.04
N LEU A 37 12.74 -2.11 -2.75
CA LEU A 37 13.31 -0.80 -2.46
C LEU A 37 12.87 -0.27 -1.08
N ALA A 38 11.58 -0.35 -0.78
CA ALA A 38 11.05 0.06 0.53
C ALA A 38 11.57 -0.82 1.68
N ILE A 39 11.72 -2.13 1.46
CA ILE A 39 12.32 -3.06 2.41
C ILE A 39 13.81 -2.72 2.63
N ALA A 40 14.54 -2.38 1.57
CA ALA A 40 15.93 -1.95 1.70
C ALA A 40 16.07 -0.73 2.61
N GLU A 41 15.20 0.27 2.42
CA GLU A 41 15.17 1.46 3.28
C GLU A 41 14.75 1.11 4.71
N PHE A 42 13.71 0.29 4.88
CA PHE A 42 13.27 -0.16 6.20
C PHE A 42 14.37 -0.92 6.95
N LEU A 43 15.02 -1.89 6.32
CA LEU A 43 16.10 -2.67 6.95
C LEU A 43 17.30 -1.77 7.28
N LYS A 44 17.59 -0.74 6.47
CA LYS A 44 18.58 0.28 6.80
C LYS A 44 18.16 1.11 8.03
N LEU A 45 16.88 1.47 8.17
CA LEU A 45 16.39 2.12 9.40
C LEU A 45 16.61 1.23 10.63
N VAL A 46 16.38 -0.08 10.50
CA VAL A 46 16.57 -1.05 11.60
C VAL A 46 18.00 -1.07 12.10
N THR A 47 19.02 -0.83 11.26
CA THR A 47 20.42 -0.78 11.72
C THR A 47 20.69 0.33 12.74
N HIS A 48 19.90 1.42 12.72
CA HIS A 48 20.02 2.50 13.70
C HIS A 48 19.55 2.09 15.11
N TYR A 49 18.83 0.97 15.23
CA TYR A 49 18.45 0.36 16.50
C TYR A 49 19.48 -0.67 17.00
N ALA A 50 20.70 -0.64 16.49
CA ALA A 50 21.76 -1.61 16.78
C ALA A 50 21.38 -3.06 16.48
N VAL A 51 20.51 -3.27 15.49
CA VAL A 51 20.06 -4.58 15.00
C VAL A 51 20.59 -4.76 13.58
N GLU A 52 21.27 -5.87 13.32
CA GLU A 52 21.69 -6.27 11.97
C GLU A 52 20.62 -7.16 11.34
N PRO A 53 19.78 -6.64 10.42
CA PRO A 53 18.68 -7.41 9.83
C PRO A 53 19.19 -8.50 8.89
N MET A 54 18.33 -9.47 8.55
CA MET A 54 18.62 -10.58 7.62
C MET A 54 18.34 -10.16 6.18
N THR A 55 19.14 -9.21 5.67
CA THR A 55 18.83 -8.49 4.42
C THR A 55 18.72 -9.43 3.22
N LEU A 56 19.71 -10.32 3.00
CA LEU A 56 19.72 -11.20 1.85
C LEU A 56 18.54 -12.19 1.87
N SER A 57 18.33 -12.83 3.01
CA SER A 57 17.24 -13.80 3.18
C SER A 57 15.88 -13.15 3.04
N THR A 58 15.71 -11.91 3.54
CA THR A 58 14.48 -11.14 3.36
C THR A 58 14.23 -10.85 1.88
N TYR A 59 15.25 -10.44 1.11
CA TYR A 59 15.09 -10.21 -0.32
C TYR A 59 14.73 -11.49 -1.08
N ILE A 60 15.42 -12.59 -0.83
CA ILE A 60 15.13 -13.88 -1.45
C ILE A 60 13.67 -14.30 -1.15
N PHE A 61 13.26 -14.19 0.12
CA PHE A 61 11.92 -14.57 0.54
C PHE A 61 10.84 -13.70 -0.15
N VAL A 62 11.05 -12.39 -0.25
CA VAL A 62 10.13 -11.46 -0.92
C VAL A 62 10.07 -11.75 -2.43
N VAL A 63 11.20 -12.01 -3.08
CA VAL A 63 11.22 -12.38 -4.52
C VAL A 63 10.42 -13.66 -4.76
N LEU A 64 10.66 -14.71 -3.96
CA LEU A 64 9.90 -15.96 -4.06
C LEU A 64 8.40 -15.76 -3.82
N PHE A 65 8.04 -14.91 -2.86
CA PHE A 65 6.65 -14.55 -2.62
C PHE A 65 6.01 -13.85 -3.82
N PHE A 66 6.67 -12.88 -4.46
CA PHE A 66 6.13 -12.22 -5.65
C PHE A 66 6.09 -13.11 -6.88
N ILE A 67 7.00 -14.08 -7.01
CA ILE A 67 6.88 -15.15 -8.00
C ILE A 67 5.60 -15.94 -7.76
N PHE A 68 5.35 -16.37 -6.52
CA PHE A 68 4.08 -17.04 -6.17
C PHE A 68 2.87 -16.17 -6.49
N VAL A 69 2.85 -14.89 -6.11
CA VAL A 69 1.76 -13.93 -6.40
C VAL A 69 1.49 -13.87 -7.91
N THR A 70 2.52 -13.79 -8.73
CA THR A 70 2.39 -13.73 -10.19
C THR A 70 1.74 -15.01 -10.77
N PHE A 71 2.14 -16.18 -10.28
CA PHE A 71 1.55 -17.46 -10.72
C PHE A 71 0.15 -17.70 -10.14
N ALA A 72 -0.13 -17.27 -8.91
CA ALA A 72 -1.45 -17.39 -8.31
C ALA A 72 -2.49 -16.53 -9.05
N SER A 73 -2.01 -15.50 -9.75
CA SER A 73 -2.83 -14.52 -10.48
C SER A 73 -3.17 -14.93 -11.93
N SER A 74 -2.93 -16.16 -12.35
CA SER A 74 -3.04 -16.54 -13.77
C SER A 74 -4.30 -17.35 -14.11
N GLY A 75 -5.34 -16.65 -14.62
CA GLY A 75 -6.35 -17.25 -15.50
C GLY A 75 -7.45 -18.09 -14.84
N ARG A 76 -7.67 -17.97 -13.52
CA ARG A 76 -8.70 -18.68 -12.76
C ARG A 76 -9.93 -17.79 -12.51
N THR A 77 -10.98 -18.36 -11.89
CA THR A 77 -12.12 -17.54 -11.46
C THR A 77 -11.70 -16.58 -10.32
N PRO A 78 -12.32 -15.39 -10.22
CA PRO A 78 -11.96 -14.40 -9.19
C PRO A 78 -12.00 -14.94 -7.76
N LEU A 79 -12.96 -15.82 -7.46
CA LEU A 79 -13.06 -16.45 -6.13
C LEU A 79 -11.88 -17.37 -5.83
N VAL A 80 -11.47 -18.21 -6.80
CA VAL A 80 -10.33 -19.12 -6.66
C VAL A 80 -9.03 -18.34 -6.51
N GLU A 81 -8.84 -17.26 -7.28
CA GLU A 81 -7.68 -16.39 -7.21
C GLU A 81 -7.59 -15.68 -5.83
N THR A 82 -8.72 -15.15 -5.35
CA THR A 82 -8.79 -14.49 -4.03
C THR A 82 -8.51 -15.49 -2.89
N THR A 83 -9.08 -16.69 -2.98
CA THR A 83 -8.85 -17.74 -1.99
C THR A 83 -7.40 -18.22 -1.99
N ALA A 84 -6.81 -18.45 -3.17
CA ALA A 84 -5.40 -18.82 -3.30
C ALA A 84 -4.47 -17.74 -2.74
N MET A 85 -4.78 -16.47 -2.99
CA MET A 85 -4.03 -15.35 -2.41
C MET A 85 -4.13 -15.33 -0.89
N LEU A 86 -5.31 -15.50 -0.31
CA LEU A 86 -5.51 -15.54 1.14
C LEU A 86 -4.69 -16.66 1.79
N TYR A 87 -4.83 -17.88 1.28
CA TYR A 87 -4.02 -19.03 1.78
C TYR A 87 -2.52 -18.80 1.60
N GLY A 88 -2.12 -18.28 0.44
CA GLY A 88 -0.72 -17.96 0.18
C GLY A 88 -0.14 -16.94 1.15
N ILE A 89 -0.88 -15.88 1.47
CA ILE A 89 -0.47 -14.87 2.46
C ILE A 89 -0.34 -15.50 3.85
N VAL A 90 -1.34 -16.26 4.30
CA VAL A 90 -1.31 -16.91 5.63
C VAL A 90 -0.13 -17.87 5.74
N VAL A 91 0.07 -18.72 4.74
CA VAL A 91 1.16 -19.72 4.72
C VAL A 91 2.52 -19.01 4.66
N THR A 92 2.70 -18.03 3.78
CA THR A 92 3.99 -17.33 3.65
C THR A 92 4.29 -16.44 4.85
N ALA A 93 3.29 -15.83 5.50
CA ALA A 93 3.49 -15.09 6.75
C ALA A 93 3.96 -16.00 7.90
N ALA A 94 3.37 -17.21 8.02
CA ALA A 94 3.83 -18.22 8.96
C ALA A 94 5.25 -18.69 8.61
N LEU A 95 5.52 -19.05 7.34
CA LEU A 95 6.84 -19.48 6.88
C LEU A 95 7.90 -18.42 7.08
N ALA A 96 7.60 -17.11 6.89
CA ALA A 96 8.54 -16.05 7.14
C ALA A 96 9.08 -16.09 8.59
N SER A 97 8.19 -16.26 9.56
CA SER A 97 8.56 -16.38 10.97
C SER A 97 9.48 -17.57 11.21
N PHE A 98 9.16 -18.77 10.66
CA PHE A 98 10.00 -19.97 10.80
C PHE A 98 11.34 -19.81 10.11
N VAL A 99 11.38 -19.30 8.88
CA VAL A 99 12.60 -19.12 8.11
C VAL A 99 13.56 -18.19 8.82
N PHE A 100 13.11 -17.00 9.21
CA PHE A 100 13.97 -16.02 9.84
C PHE A 100 14.38 -16.43 11.26
N MET A 101 13.51 -17.08 12.04
CA MET A 101 13.90 -17.62 13.34
C MET A 101 14.91 -18.77 13.22
N THR A 102 14.78 -19.66 12.22
CA THR A 102 15.75 -20.72 11.97
C THR A 102 17.11 -20.16 11.56
N GLU A 103 17.12 -19.12 10.73
CA GLU A 103 18.37 -18.41 10.39
C GLU A 103 18.98 -17.71 11.59
N ALA A 104 18.14 -17.13 12.48
CA ALA A 104 18.59 -16.49 13.71
C ALA A 104 19.39 -17.44 14.61
N MET A 105 19.06 -18.74 14.63
CA MET A 105 19.78 -19.76 15.41
C MET A 105 21.24 -19.93 14.98
N ARG A 106 21.60 -19.52 13.76
CA ARG A 106 22.99 -19.59 13.26
C ARG A 106 23.83 -18.37 13.63
N ARG A 107 23.24 -17.36 14.29
CA ARG A 107 23.96 -16.13 14.66
C ARG A 107 24.75 -16.31 15.94
N THR A 108 25.94 -15.73 15.96
CA THR A 108 26.83 -15.78 17.13
C THR A 108 26.36 -14.83 18.25
N ASN A 109 25.76 -13.67 17.86
CA ASN A 109 25.21 -12.74 18.83
C ASN A 109 23.74 -13.02 19.10
N LEU A 110 23.43 -13.79 20.12
CA LEU A 110 22.07 -14.18 20.47
C LEU A 110 21.20 -13.02 20.92
N LYS A 111 21.79 -11.91 21.47
CA LYS A 111 21.00 -10.72 21.89
C LYS A 111 20.34 -10.02 20.73
N THR A 112 20.96 -10.02 19.54
CA THR A 112 20.43 -9.38 18.34
C THR A 112 19.77 -10.36 17.38
N ALA A 113 19.88 -11.68 17.62
CA ALA A 113 19.35 -12.73 16.74
C ALA A 113 17.81 -12.65 16.60
N TYR A 114 17.09 -12.63 17.73
CA TYR A 114 15.64 -12.49 17.72
C TYR A 114 15.18 -11.12 17.17
N PRO A 115 15.72 -9.95 17.59
CA PRO A 115 15.37 -8.67 16.97
C PRO A 115 15.59 -8.63 15.47
N ALA A 116 16.65 -9.27 14.95
CA ALA A 116 16.90 -9.34 13.51
C ALA A 116 15.85 -10.15 12.76
N ALA A 117 15.47 -11.33 13.29
CA ALA A 117 14.40 -12.13 12.73
C ALA A 117 13.05 -11.40 12.78
N ALA A 118 12.74 -10.76 13.90
CA ALA A 118 11.51 -9.97 14.07
C ALA A 118 11.43 -8.81 13.06
N ALA A 119 12.54 -8.08 12.85
CA ALA A 119 12.61 -7.00 11.88
C ALA A 119 12.38 -7.50 10.44
N SER A 120 12.98 -8.64 10.06
CA SER A 120 12.80 -9.24 8.73
C SER A 120 11.37 -9.76 8.53
N THR A 121 10.78 -10.39 9.54
CA THR A 121 9.38 -10.84 9.52
C THR A 121 8.43 -9.64 9.43
N PHE A 122 8.70 -8.59 10.20
CA PHE A 122 7.90 -7.35 10.16
C PHE A 122 8.01 -6.68 8.78
N ALA A 123 9.20 -6.58 8.20
CA ALA A 123 9.40 -6.02 6.86
C ALA A 123 8.55 -6.75 5.81
N PHE A 124 8.51 -8.09 5.86
CA PHE A 124 7.68 -8.90 4.98
C PHE A 124 6.19 -8.60 5.18
N GLY A 125 5.70 -8.66 6.41
CA GLY A 125 4.28 -8.42 6.73
C GLY A 125 3.84 -6.99 6.45
N TYR A 126 4.67 -6.02 6.79
CA TYR A 126 4.38 -4.59 6.70
C TYR A 126 4.45 -4.05 5.26
N ILE A 127 5.40 -4.54 4.45
CA ILE A 127 5.65 -3.98 3.12
C ILE A 127 5.27 -4.96 2.00
N ALA A 128 5.78 -6.20 2.02
CA ALA A 128 5.59 -7.11 0.91
C ALA A 128 4.14 -7.58 0.75
N ILE A 129 3.47 -7.92 1.86
CA ILE A 129 2.06 -8.35 1.81
C ILE A 129 1.15 -7.25 1.26
N PRO A 130 1.13 -6.00 1.77
CA PRO A 130 0.29 -4.95 1.20
C PRO A 130 0.57 -4.66 -0.27
N MET A 131 1.84 -4.71 -0.70
CA MET A 131 2.19 -4.51 -2.11
C MET A 131 1.69 -5.66 -3.00
N ALA A 132 1.68 -6.89 -2.50
CA ALA A 132 1.06 -8.02 -3.20
C ALA A 132 -0.47 -7.91 -3.23
N LEU A 133 -1.09 -7.44 -2.15
CA LEU A 133 -2.53 -7.17 -2.11
C LEU A 133 -2.96 -6.07 -3.09
N LEU A 134 -2.10 -5.09 -3.38
CA LEU A 134 -2.36 -4.11 -4.44
C LEU A 134 -2.48 -4.78 -5.82
N VAL A 135 -1.62 -5.75 -6.13
CA VAL A 135 -1.72 -6.57 -7.34
C VAL A 135 -3.02 -7.39 -7.32
N ALA A 136 -3.37 -7.97 -6.17
CA ALA A 136 -4.59 -8.75 -6.00
C ALA A 136 -5.86 -7.90 -6.15
N ILE A 137 -5.89 -6.63 -5.71
CA ILE A 137 -7.00 -5.70 -5.98
C ILE A 137 -7.16 -5.50 -7.50
N ARG A 138 -6.04 -5.27 -8.20
CA ARG A 138 -6.07 -5.04 -9.66
C ARG A 138 -6.59 -6.27 -10.43
N GLN A 139 -6.43 -7.45 -9.88
CA GLN A 139 -6.89 -8.72 -10.42
C GLN A 139 -8.40 -8.95 -10.25
N GLN A 140 -9.04 -8.38 -9.23
CA GLN A 140 -10.47 -8.52 -8.97
C GLN A 140 -11.32 -7.91 -10.10
N PRO A 141 -12.62 -8.29 -10.24
CA PRO A 141 -13.54 -7.60 -11.13
C PRO A 141 -13.57 -6.09 -10.84
N ALA A 142 -13.54 -5.26 -11.88
CA ALA A 142 -13.37 -3.83 -11.80
C ALA A 142 -12.06 -3.40 -11.09
N GLY A 143 -11.01 -4.22 -11.18
CA GLY A 143 -9.77 -4.04 -10.41
C GLY A 143 -9.08 -2.70 -10.67
N ALA A 144 -9.11 -2.17 -11.90
CA ALA A 144 -8.58 -0.85 -12.20
C ALA A 144 -9.34 0.25 -11.44
N ILE A 145 -10.67 0.15 -11.37
CA ILE A 145 -11.52 1.12 -10.66
C ILE A 145 -11.22 1.10 -9.15
N TRP A 146 -11.10 -0.10 -8.55
CA TRP A 146 -10.79 -0.25 -7.13
C TRP A 146 -9.36 0.18 -6.77
N THR A 147 -8.40 -0.08 -7.65
CA THR A 147 -7.03 0.40 -7.44
C THR A 147 -6.96 1.93 -7.47
N ILE A 148 -7.62 2.57 -8.44
CA ILE A 148 -7.69 4.03 -8.51
C ILE A 148 -8.48 4.61 -7.33
N PHE A 149 -9.58 3.97 -6.90
CA PHE A 149 -10.29 4.33 -5.68
C PHE A 149 -9.34 4.40 -4.48
N THR A 150 -8.50 3.38 -4.30
CA THR A 150 -7.52 3.34 -3.20
C THR A 150 -6.56 4.53 -3.26
N LEU A 151 -5.99 4.80 -4.44
CA LEU A 151 -5.08 5.93 -4.64
C LEU A 151 -5.77 7.28 -4.39
N LEU A 152 -6.98 7.47 -4.92
CA LEU A 152 -7.73 8.71 -4.74
C LEU A 152 -8.13 8.95 -3.28
N ALA A 153 -8.57 7.91 -2.57
CA ALA A 153 -8.94 8.02 -1.16
C ALA A 153 -7.75 8.44 -0.30
N VAL A 154 -6.55 7.89 -0.56
CA VAL A 154 -5.33 8.25 0.16
C VAL A 154 -4.87 9.66 -0.25
N TRP A 155 -4.67 9.92 -1.54
CA TRP A 155 -4.11 11.19 -2.01
C TRP A 155 -5.00 12.41 -1.70
N SER A 156 -6.32 12.26 -1.87
CA SER A 156 -7.24 13.34 -1.50
C SER A 156 -7.17 13.63 -0.01
N GLY A 157 -7.11 12.58 0.80
CA GLY A 157 -6.95 12.71 2.24
C GLY A 157 -5.70 13.49 2.62
N ASP A 158 -4.54 13.14 2.06
CA ASP A 158 -3.27 13.81 2.34
C ASP A 158 -3.29 15.28 1.92
N ILE A 159 -3.85 15.57 0.75
CA ILE A 159 -3.97 16.95 0.25
C ILE A 159 -4.81 17.79 1.20
N PHE A 160 -5.99 17.31 1.58
CA PHE A 160 -6.89 18.07 2.45
C PHE A 160 -6.37 18.13 3.89
N ALA A 161 -5.76 17.07 4.40
CA ALA A 161 -5.08 17.09 5.70
C ALA A 161 -4.02 18.19 5.76
N TYR A 162 -3.21 18.32 4.70
CA TYR A 162 -2.19 19.36 4.62
C TYR A 162 -2.78 20.78 4.61
N PHE A 163 -3.74 21.04 3.71
CA PHE A 163 -4.30 22.40 3.58
C PHE A 163 -5.10 22.83 4.80
N VAL A 164 -6.00 21.99 5.30
CA VAL A 164 -6.83 22.30 6.48
C VAL A 164 -5.98 22.33 7.75
N GLY A 165 -5.08 21.37 7.92
CA GLY A 165 -4.16 21.33 9.06
C GLY A 165 -3.24 22.55 9.12
N LYS A 166 -2.82 23.09 7.95
CA LYS A 166 -2.02 24.31 7.88
C LYS A 166 -2.86 25.58 8.17
N ALA A 167 -4.09 25.63 7.65
CA ALA A 167 -4.95 26.82 7.75
C ALA A 167 -5.67 26.94 9.11
N MET A 168 -6.14 25.81 9.66
CA MET A 168 -7.04 25.76 10.81
C MET A 168 -6.55 24.85 11.95
N GLY A 169 -5.42 24.15 11.78
CA GLY A 169 -4.92 23.18 12.76
C GLY A 169 -4.49 23.83 14.07
N ARG A 170 -5.15 23.46 15.16
CA ARG A 170 -4.89 23.93 16.52
C ARG A 170 -4.43 22.80 17.44
N HIS A 171 -5.04 21.61 17.30
CA HIS A 171 -4.79 20.48 18.17
C HIS A 171 -3.83 19.48 17.50
N ARG A 172 -2.62 19.35 18.05
CA ARG A 172 -1.62 18.41 17.53
C ARG A 172 -2.08 16.98 17.79
N MET A 173 -1.96 16.12 16.77
CA MET A 173 -2.36 14.71 16.85
C MET A 173 -1.29 13.85 17.53
N SER A 174 -0.04 14.02 17.16
CA SER A 174 1.10 13.26 17.67
C SER A 174 2.37 14.12 17.71
N PRO A 175 2.57 14.95 18.75
CA PRO A 175 3.66 15.92 18.81
C PRO A 175 5.06 15.32 18.68
N GLU A 176 5.27 14.15 19.26
CA GLU A 176 6.59 13.47 19.29
C GLU A 176 6.92 12.78 17.96
N ILE A 177 5.92 12.20 17.29
CA ILE A 177 6.11 11.40 16.08
C ILE A 177 6.02 12.30 14.84
N SER A 178 4.95 13.09 14.73
CA SER A 178 4.67 13.98 13.61
C SER A 178 4.11 15.32 14.08
N PRO A 179 4.96 16.29 14.46
CA PRO A 179 4.54 17.54 15.11
C PRO A 179 3.69 18.46 14.24
N LYS A 180 3.58 18.18 12.94
CA LYS A 180 2.78 18.97 11.99
C LYS A 180 1.38 18.42 11.78
N LYS A 181 1.10 17.17 12.17
CA LYS A 181 -0.23 16.58 12.04
C LYS A 181 -1.18 17.12 13.11
N THR A 182 -2.41 17.46 12.69
CA THR A 182 -3.46 18.02 13.56
C THR A 182 -4.76 17.21 13.42
N TRP A 183 -5.58 17.23 14.47
CA TRP A 183 -6.88 16.55 14.46
C TRP A 183 -7.83 17.16 13.43
N GLU A 184 -7.80 18.49 13.25
CA GLU A 184 -8.61 19.18 12.24
C GLU A 184 -8.21 18.70 10.82
N GLY A 185 -6.91 18.56 10.57
CA GLY A 185 -6.42 18.00 9.32
C GLY A 185 -6.84 16.54 9.13
N ALA A 186 -6.80 15.73 10.19
CA ALA A 186 -7.21 14.32 10.15
C ALA A 186 -8.71 14.17 9.81
N ILE A 187 -9.56 14.98 10.41
CA ILE A 187 -11.01 14.98 10.11
C ILE A 187 -11.26 15.44 8.67
N ALA A 188 -10.60 16.49 8.22
CA ALA A 188 -10.70 16.96 6.84
C ALA A 188 -10.24 15.91 5.82
N SER A 189 -9.20 15.14 6.15
CA SER A 189 -8.72 13.99 5.39
C SER A 189 -9.81 12.94 5.18
N ILE A 190 -10.48 12.54 6.27
CA ILE A 190 -11.57 11.54 6.23
C ILE A 190 -12.73 12.07 5.36
N VAL A 191 -13.15 13.30 5.58
CA VAL A 191 -14.25 13.92 4.81
C VAL A 191 -13.91 13.98 3.32
N ALA A 192 -12.69 14.38 2.96
CA ALA A 192 -12.24 14.44 1.58
C ALA A 192 -12.23 13.05 0.92
N SER A 193 -11.73 12.04 1.62
CA SER A 193 -11.72 10.65 1.13
C SER A 193 -13.13 10.10 0.92
N ILE A 194 -14.06 10.40 1.82
CA ILE A 194 -15.47 10.01 1.69
C ILE A 194 -16.06 10.66 0.44
N ILE A 195 -15.89 11.96 0.25
CA ILE A 195 -16.45 12.69 -0.90
C ILE A 195 -15.85 12.17 -2.21
N ILE A 196 -14.53 12.17 -2.31
CA ILE A 196 -13.84 11.79 -3.56
C ILE A 196 -14.01 10.31 -3.88
N GLY A 197 -13.89 9.41 -2.88
CA GLY A 197 -14.09 7.98 -3.06
C GLY A 197 -15.52 7.65 -3.49
N THR A 198 -16.52 8.29 -2.89
CA THR A 198 -17.93 8.10 -3.25
C THR A 198 -18.22 8.63 -4.65
N LEU A 199 -17.76 9.83 -4.99
CA LEU A 199 -17.90 10.41 -6.33
C LEU A 199 -17.24 9.51 -7.38
N TRP A 200 -16.04 8.96 -7.11
CA TRP A 200 -15.34 8.06 -7.99
C TRP A 200 -16.17 6.80 -8.29
N ILE A 201 -16.64 6.11 -7.26
CA ILE A 201 -17.41 4.87 -7.42
C ILE A 201 -18.79 5.14 -8.06
N HIS A 202 -19.44 6.24 -7.69
CA HIS A 202 -20.72 6.62 -8.32
C HIS A 202 -20.56 6.90 -9.83
N SER A 203 -19.46 7.53 -10.22
CA SER A 203 -19.16 7.84 -11.63
C SER A 203 -18.50 6.67 -12.37
N ALA A 204 -18.16 5.58 -11.68
CA ALA A 204 -17.38 4.48 -12.24
C ALA A 204 -18.01 3.83 -13.50
N PRO A 205 -19.34 3.64 -13.66
CA PRO A 205 -19.90 3.08 -14.90
C PRO A 205 -19.66 3.97 -16.13
N GLY A 206 -19.86 5.29 -15.99
CA GLY A 206 -19.60 6.26 -17.05
C GLY A 206 -18.09 6.34 -17.38
N ILE A 207 -17.24 6.37 -16.36
CA ILE A 207 -15.79 6.35 -16.51
C ILE A 207 -15.35 5.06 -17.22
N SER A 208 -15.84 3.89 -16.78
CA SER A 208 -15.51 2.59 -17.36
C SER A 208 -15.86 2.53 -18.85
N SER A 209 -17.05 3.02 -19.22
CA SER A 209 -17.48 3.04 -20.64
C SER A 209 -16.58 3.95 -21.49
N THR A 210 -16.16 5.08 -20.95
CA THR A 210 -15.23 6.01 -21.62
C THR A 210 -13.85 5.40 -21.77
N LEU A 211 -13.29 4.85 -20.69
CA LEU A 211 -11.97 4.21 -20.70
C LEU A 211 -11.91 3.00 -21.64
N LEU A 212 -12.98 2.20 -21.70
CA LEU A 212 -13.10 1.09 -22.65
C LEU A 212 -13.12 1.60 -24.10
N ARG A 213 -13.90 2.65 -24.39
CA ARG A 213 -14.01 3.24 -25.73
C ARG A 213 -12.67 3.74 -26.27
N ILE A 214 -11.87 4.36 -25.43
CA ILE A 214 -10.53 4.84 -25.80
C ILE A 214 -9.45 3.77 -25.65
N GLY A 215 -9.85 2.54 -25.33
CA GLY A 215 -8.98 1.37 -25.24
C GLY A 215 -7.99 1.42 -24.08
N LEU A 216 -8.27 2.12 -22.98
CA LEU A 216 -7.41 2.19 -21.78
C LEU A 216 -7.66 1.08 -20.77
N ILE A 217 -8.81 0.39 -20.82
CA ILE A 217 -9.12 -0.77 -19.99
C ILE A 217 -9.81 -1.86 -20.80
N ASP A 218 -9.79 -3.09 -20.31
CA ASP A 218 -10.61 -4.19 -20.77
C ASP A 218 -11.92 -4.26 -19.97
N ARG A 219 -12.90 -5.03 -20.47
CA ARG A 219 -14.20 -5.18 -19.80
C ARG A 219 -14.11 -5.66 -18.36
N ARG A 220 -13.15 -6.55 -18.07
CA ARG A 220 -12.92 -7.07 -16.71
C ARG A 220 -12.52 -5.96 -15.71
N ASP A 221 -11.83 -4.95 -16.19
CA ASP A 221 -11.23 -3.89 -15.35
C ASP A 221 -12.20 -2.76 -15.02
N GLY A 222 -13.35 -2.71 -15.70
CA GLY A 222 -14.41 -1.72 -15.50
C GLY A 222 -15.65 -2.28 -14.78
N MET A 223 -16.59 -1.41 -14.45
CA MET A 223 -17.85 -1.73 -13.75
C MET A 223 -18.92 -2.28 -14.71
N PHE A 224 -18.56 -3.27 -15.55
CA PHE A 224 -19.46 -3.86 -16.53
C PHE A 224 -20.13 -5.13 -16.01
N GLY A 225 -21.48 -5.14 -15.99
CA GLY A 225 -22.26 -6.29 -15.49
C GLY A 225 -22.15 -6.52 -13.98
N LEU A 226 -21.57 -5.58 -13.26
CA LEU A 226 -21.49 -5.61 -11.79
C LEU A 226 -22.54 -4.66 -11.23
N GLU A 227 -23.21 -5.09 -10.16
CA GLU A 227 -24.05 -4.19 -9.37
C GLU A 227 -23.22 -3.06 -8.76
N GLN A 228 -23.74 -1.84 -8.84
CA GLN A 228 -23.12 -0.73 -8.15
C GLN A 228 -23.19 -0.99 -6.64
N PRO A 229 -22.07 -0.79 -5.92
CA PRO A 229 -22.10 -0.87 -4.48
C PRO A 229 -23.10 0.14 -3.91
N GLN A 230 -23.85 -0.28 -2.90
CA GLN A 230 -24.72 0.63 -2.16
C GLN A 230 -23.89 1.79 -1.59
N LEU A 231 -24.52 2.94 -1.35
CA LEU A 231 -23.84 4.14 -0.88
C LEU A 231 -23.17 3.93 0.50
N TRP A 232 -23.87 3.30 1.45
CA TRP A 232 -23.36 3.12 2.81
C TRP A 232 -22.04 2.35 2.92
N PRO A 233 -21.85 1.19 2.28
CA PRO A 233 -20.58 0.49 2.30
C PRO A 233 -19.43 1.34 1.76
N ILE A 234 -19.67 2.19 0.75
CA ILE A 234 -18.62 3.04 0.17
C ILE A 234 -18.25 4.19 1.10
N LEU A 235 -19.21 4.81 1.78
CA LEU A 235 -18.93 5.84 2.78
C LEU A 235 -18.05 5.28 3.91
N ILE A 236 -18.44 4.11 4.46
CA ILE A 236 -17.69 3.43 5.52
C ILE A 236 -16.31 3.01 5.02
N LEU A 237 -16.23 2.39 3.84
CA LEU A 237 -14.96 1.96 3.25
C LEU A 237 -14.00 3.13 3.07
N SER A 238 -14.48 4.25 2.51
CA SER A 238 -13.65 5.45 2.30
C SER A 238 -13.11 6.01 3.62
N ALA A 239 -13.94 6.04 4.67
CA ALA A 239 -13.52 6.46 6.00
C ALA A 239 -12.46 5.53 6.59
N VAL A 240 -12.70 4.20 6.55
CA VAL A 240 -11.77 3.20 7.12
C VAL A 240 -10.45 3.17 6.36
N VAL A 241 -10.49 3.26 5.01
CA VAL A 241 -9.29 3.34 4.17
C VAL A 241 -8.45 4.56 4.54
N ASN A 242 -9.08 5.71 4.74
CA ASN A 242 -8.36 6.92 5.11
C ASN A 242 -7.80 6.88 6.52
N ILE A 243 -8.55 6.35 7.50
CA ILE A 243 -8.05 6.14 8.86
C ILE A 243 -6.83 5.20 8.82
N ALA A 244 -6.92 4.10 8.08
CA ALA A 244 -5.80 3.17 7.90
C ALA A 244 -4.60 3.88 7.26
N ALA A 245 -4.79 4.68 6.22
CA ALA A 245 -3.74 5.46 5.57
C ALA A 245 -3.03 6.41 6.56
N GLN A 246 -3.80 7.15 7.38
CA GLN A 246 -3.25 8.03 8.40
C GLN A 246 -2.42 7.29 9.46
N LEU A 247 -2.88 6.08 9.84
CA LEU A 247 -2.13 5.20 10.76
C LEU A 247 -0.83 4.71 10.12
N GLY A 248 -0.85 4.34 8.83
CA GLY A 248 0.34 3.89 8.09
C GLY A 248 1.45 4.94 8.10
N ASP A 249 1.12 6.19 7.75
CA ASP A 249 2.06 7.33 7.78
C ASP A 249 2.57 7.60 9.23
N LEU A 250 1.72 7.45 10.26
CA LEU A 250 2.16 7.59 11.65
C LEU A 250 3.11 6.46 12.07
N VAL A 251 2.85 5.21 11.67
CA VAL A 251 3.72 4.06 11.95
C VAL A 251 5.09 4.24 11.31
N GLU A 252 5.12 4.64 10.04
CA GLU A 252 6.38 4.92 9.33
C GLU A 252 7.13 6.09 9.99
N SER A 253 6.41 7.16 10.35
CA SER A 253 6.97 8.29 11.08
C SER A 253 7.55 7.87 12.43
N LEU A 254 6.88 6.98 13.18
CA LEU A 254 7.38 6.42 14.45
C LEU A 254 8.72 5.71 14.24
N ILE A 255 8.80 4.84 13.24
CA ILE A 255 10.01 4.08 12.92
C ILE A 255 11.19 5.03 12.60
N LYS A 256 10.93 6.06 11.77
CA LYS A 256 11.96 7.07 11.43
C LYS A 256 12.43 7.85 12.64
N ARG A 257 11.51 8.29 13.53
CA ARG A 257 11.91 9.03 14.75
C ARG A 257 12.71 8.16 15.71
N GLY A 258 12.31 6.89 15.89
CA GLY A 258 13.09 5.95 16.69
C GLY A 258 14.49 5.69 16.13
N ALA A 259 14.65 5.70 14.79
CA ALA A 259 15.94 5.62 14.11
C ALA A 259 16.74 6.96 14.12
N GLY A 260 16.19 8.04 14.68
CA GLY A 260 16.84 9.36 14.72
C GLY A 260 16.90 10.09 13.38
N VAL A 261 16.09 9.65 12.38
CA VAL A 261 16.08 10.24 11.04
C VAL A 261 14.70 10.83 10.68
N LYS A 262 14.64 11.57 9.60
CA LYS A 262 13.41 12.19 9.12
C LYS A 262 12.83 11.48 7.90
N ASP A 263 13.64 11.10 6.95
CA ASP A 263 13.25 10.47 5.69
C ASP A 263 13.81 9.04 5.67
N SER A 264 13.08 8.09 5.07
CA SER A 264 13.48 6.67 5.02
C SER A 264 14.68 6.43 4.10
N GLY A 265 14.85 7.29 3.09
CA GLY A 265 15.90 7.21 2.09
C GLY A 265 16.02 8.47 1.26
N THR A 266 16.84 8.40 0.20
CA THR A 266 17.10 9.51 -0.72
C THR A 266 16.92 9.13 -2.20
N ILE A 267 16.29 8.00 -2.47
CA ILE A 267 16.14 7.43 -3.83
C ILE A 267 15.36 8.38 -4.74
N LEU A 268 14.34 9.05 -4.22
CA LEU A 268 13.52 9.97 -5.00
C LEU A 268 13.95 11.43 -4.77
N PRO A 269 14.59 12.10 -5.77
CA PRO A 269 15.07 13.46 -5.59
C PRO A 269 13.98 14.43 -5.15
N GLY A 270 14.14 15.02 -3.96
CA GLY A 270 13.17 15.96 -3.36
C GLY A 270 11.93 15.31 -2.71
N HIS A 271 11.80 13.97 -2.74
CA HIS A 271 10.67 13.24 -2.19
C HIS A 271 11.04 12.22 -1.08
N GLY A 272 12.31 12.12 -0.68
CA GLY A 272 12.74 11.14 0.31
C GLY A 272 12.93 9.73 -0.26
N GLY A 273 12.59 8.72 0.52
CA GLY A 273 12.66 7.33 0.12
C GLY A 273 11.42 6.80 -0.59
N MET A 274 11.52 5.55 -1.03
CA MET A 274 10.39 4.80 -1.59
C MET A 274 9.36 4.49 -0.50
N LEU A 275 9.81 4.12 0.70
CA LEU A 275 8.95 3.84 1.84
C LEU A 275 8.11 5.07 2.23
N ASP A 276 8.72 6.28 2.21
CA ASP A 276 8.02 7.56 2.44
C ASP A 276 6.88 7.83 1.42
N ARG A 277 6.79 7.10 0.32
CA ARG A 277 5.77 7.28 -0.74
C ARG A 277 4.63 6.28 -0.68
N ILE A 278 4.86 5.15 -0.05
CA ILE A 278 3.87 4.07 0.03
C ILE A 278 3.34 3.84 1.45
N ASP A 279 3.89 4.50 2.46
CA ASP A 279 3.58 4.32 3.88
C ASP A 279 2.07 4.30 4.20
N ALA A 280 1.34 5.28 3.69
CA ALA A 280 -0.12 5.36 3.80
C ALA A 280 -0.82 4.20 3.04
N LEU A 281 -0.30 3.84 1.86
CA LEU A 281 -0.87 2.76 1.03
C LEU A 281 -0.72 1.39 1.70
N LEU A 282 0.38 1.16 2.44
CA LEU A 282 0.62 -0.13 3.10
C LEU A 282 -0.50 -0.52 4.07
N PHE A 283 -1.20 0.44 4.67
CA PHE A 283 -2.34 0.18 5.56
C PHE A 283 -3.69 0.28 4.82
N ALA A 284 -3.81 1.15 3.83
CA ALA A 284 -5.03 1.35 3.06
C ALA A 284 -5.38 0.14 2.16
N VAL A 285 -4.37 -0.42 1.49
CA VAL A 285 -4.53 -1.51 0.52
C VAL A 285 -5.17 -2.77 1.13
N PRO A 286 -4.75 -3.29 2.29
CA PRO A 286 -5.40 -4.44 2.93
C PRO A 286 -6.89 -4.25 3.18
N VAL A 287 -7.32 -3.04 3.53
CA VAL A 287 -8.74 -2.71 3.79
C VAL A 287 -9.56 -2.83 2.50
N VAL A 288 -9.07 -2.24 1.40
CA VAL A 288 -9.78 -2.30 0.11
C VAL A 288 -9.81 -3.73 -0.43
N TRP A 289 -8.72 -4.47 -0.32
CA TRP A 289 -8.67 -5.87 -0.73
C TRP A 289 -9.66 -6.73 0.06
N ALA A 290 -9.71 -6.56 1.38
CA ALA A 290 -10.64 -7.29 2.24
C ALA A 290 -12.11 -7.02 1.89
N TYR A 291 -12.44 -5.76 1.57
CA TYR A 291 -13.77 -5.39 1.09
C TYR A 291 -14.09 -6.05 -0.26
N GLY A 292 -13.16 -6.04 -1.20
CA GLY A 292 -13.34 -6.71 -2.50
C GLY A 292 -13.50 -8.24 -2.36
N ALA A 293 -12.70 -8.87 -1.50
CA ALA A 293 -12.82 -10.30 -1.18
C ALA A 293 -14.17 -10.64 -0.55
N TRP A 294 -14.63 -9.83 0.39
CA TRP A 294 -15.95 -10.00 1.01
C TRP A 294 -17.09 -9.91 -0.01
N ARG A 295 -17.02 -8.96 -0.95
CA ARG A 295 -18.01 -8.84 -2.04
C ARG A 295 -18.07 -10.06 -2.99
N LEU A 296 -16.95 -10.73 -3.19
CA LEU A 296 -16.90 -11.94 -4.02
C LEU A 296 -17.49 -13.17 -3.34
N MET A 297 -17.69 -13.13 -2.01
CA MET A 297 -18.29 -14.21 -1.23
C MET A 297 -19.81 -14.09 -1.07
N GLN A 298 -20.39 -12.94 -1.48
CA GLN A 298 -21.84 -12.70 -1.49
C GLN A 298 -22.45 -13.08 -2.84
#